data_63c2f5011f2f4d4280f47be0efb9aeff
#
_entry.id   63c2f5011f2f4d4280f47be0efb9aeff
#
_cell.length_a   1.000
_cell.length_b   1.000
_cell.length_c   1.000
_cell.angle_alpha   90.00
_cell.angle_beta   90.00
_cell.angle_gamma   90.00
#
_symmetry.space_group_name_H-M   'P 1'
#
loop_
_entity.id
_entity.type
_entity.pdbx_description
1 polymer ?
#
loop_
_entity_poly.entity_id
_entity_poly.type
_entity_poly.pdbx_seq_one_letter_code
_entity_poly.pdbx_strand_id
1 'polypeptide(L)'
;MNDYLSLDRPVEYLDVSDIPRQRRGLTYTAPDGSERPYDLYYPDQGDGPFPLIVNISGGGWFYGHPTSPHLGRALHSSIHRGYAFASLACTSSKYQKFPHQIREAKRALRHLRRHAAELDLDASFIAYWSFSSGGHLSLMAALAPDDDYFDDPSDADPSCAVNAVAVMYPCCRLEATEDDFRAIGLEPENYHSGLRSAEAYFLGVATEDAPELCQRADPITHLRPDAPPMMLLHGTGDRVVPYTTSLEFARRYREVVGSETLLTRFLPGAGHSDPVFKSDAMCAEVLDFLDRVRLGQLPCPPERQGVDL
;
A
#
# COMPACT_ATOMS: atom_id res chain seq x y z
N MET A 1 -7.44 22.06 11.97
CA MET A 1 -6.92 21.24 10.86
C MET A 1 -5.48 21.63 10.58
N ASN A 2 -4.60 20.66 10.46
CA ASN A 2 -3.20 20.89 10.16
C ASN A 2 -3.01 21.06 8.66
N ASP A 3 -2.20 22.07 8.28
CA ASP A 3 -1.70 22.19 6.92
C ASP A 3 -0.62 21.12 6.71
N TYR A 4 -0.94 20.09 5.90
CA TYR A 4 -0.04 18.97 5.67
C TYR A 4 1.32 19.43 5.11
N LEU A 5 1.34 20.55 4.39
CA LEU A 5 2.52 21.12 3.74
C LEU A 5 3.43 21.87 4.68
N SER A 6 2.91 22.34 5.83
CA SER A 6 3.67 23.11 6.84
C SER A 6 4.38 22.22 7.87
N LEU A 7 4.17 20.92 7.83
CA LEU A 7 4.74 19.98 8.79
C LEU A 7 6.19 19.66 8.41
N ASP A 8 7.11 20.45 8.94
CA ASP A 8 8.54 20.11 8.97
C ASP A 8 8.73 19.04 10.06
N ARG A 9 8.43 17.78 9.68
CA ARG A 9 8.57 16.65 10.60
C ARG A 9 9.99 16.12 10.51
N PRO A 10 10.68 15.94 11.64
CA PRO A 10 11.94 15.23 11.65
C PRO A 10 11.70 13.81 11.08
N VAL A 11 12.56 13.41 10.16
CA VAL A 11 12.49 12.05 9.60
C VAL A 11 13.08 11.12 10.64
N GLU A 12 12.22 10.34 11.28
CA GLU A 12 12.67 9.21 12.10
C GLU A 12 12.93 8.01 11.19
N TYR A 13 13.99 7.30 11.45
CA TYR A 13 14.36 6.09 10.71
C TYR A 13 14.24 4.88 11.62
N LEU A 14 13.72 3.79 11.07
CA LEU A 14 13.73 2.49 11.72
C LEU A 14 15.18 2.03 11.88
N ASP A 15 15.57 1.65 13.10
CA ASP A 15 16.79 0.91 13.32
C ASP A 15 16.61 -0.55 12.86
N VAL A 16 17.41 -0.96 11.92
CA VAL A 16 17.42 -2.31 11.32
C VAL A 16 18.78 -2.99 11.50
N SER A 17 19.59 -2.48 12.41
CA SER A 17 20.96 -3.01 12.68
C SER A 17 20.94 -4.43 13.25
N ASP A 18 19.83 -4.85 13.82
CA ASP A 18 19.60 -6.20 14.36
C ASP A 18 19.19 -7.23 13.28
N ILE A 19 18.95 -6.80 12.04
CA ILE A 19 18.64 -7.71 10.92
C ILE A 19 19.93 -8.13 10.21
N PRO A 20 20.38 -9.37 10.35
CA PRO A 20 21.70 -9.78 9.84
C PRO A 20 21.75 -9.94 8.33
N ARG A 21 20.62 -10.29 7.68
CA ARG A 21 20.55 -10.55 6.25
C ARG A 21 19.78 -9.44 5.55
N GLN A 22 20.49 -8.41 5.08
CA GLN A 22 19.90 -7.25 4.41
C GLN A 22 20.80 -6.72 3.31
N ARG A 23 20.20 -6.15 2.27
CA ARG A 23 20.85 -5.34 1.24
C ARG A 23 20.19 -3.97 1.24
N ARG A 24 20.91 -2.94 1.61
CA ARG A 24 20.38 -1.58 1.74
C ARG A 24 20.91 -0.66 0.66
N GLY A 25 20.09 0.35 0.31
CA GLY A 25 20.46 1.33 -0.70
C GLY A 25 20.62 0.73 -2.10
N LEU A 26 19.96 -0.39 -2.37
CA LEU A 26 19.79 -0.87 -3.74
C LEU A 26 18.97 0.15 -4.53
N THR A 27 19.17 0.20 -5.84
CA THR A 27 18.45 1.17 -6.68
C THR A 27 17.72 0.51 -7.84
N TYR A 28 16.66 1.15 -8.29
CA TYR A 28 16.01 0.89 -9.57
C TYR A 28 15.83 2.21 -10.31
N THR A 29 15.79 2.16 -11.64
CA THR A 29 15.60 3.35 -12.46
C THR A 29 14.10 3.71 -12.53
N ALA A 30 13.72 4.87 -12.03
CA ALA A 30 12.36 5.39 -12.06
C ALA A 30 11.93 5.83 -13.49
N PRO A 31 10.63 6.12 -13.74
CA PRO A 31 10.15 6.54 -15.06
C PRO A 31 10.81 7.80 -15.61
N ASP A 32 11.29 8.69 -14.73
CA ASP A 32 12.01 9.92 -15.11
C ASP A 32 13.52 9.70 -15.34
N GLY A 33 13.98 8.46 -15.30
CA GLY A 33 15.38 8.09 -15.46
C GLY A 33 16.25 8.24 -14.21
N SER A 34 15.69 8.71 -13.10
CA SER A 34 16.42 8.85 -11.83
C SER A 34 16.54 7.52 -11.09
N GLU A 35 17.62 7.36 -10.32
CA GLU A 35 17.79 6.21 -9.46
C GLU A 35 17.01 6.38 -8.15
N ARG A 36 16.21 5.35 -7.79
CA ARG A 36 15.43 5.31 -6.57
C ARG A 36 15.91 4.23 -5.62
N PRO A 37 16.17 4.58 -4.36
CA PRO A 37 16.63 3.60 -3.39
C PRO A 37 15.50 2.70 -2.92
N TYR A 38 15.86 1.45 -2.63
CA TYR A 38 15.06 0.51 -1.86
C TYR A 38 15.95 -0.34 -0.98
N ASP A 39 15.35 -0.88 0.08
CA ASP A 39 16.02 -1.82 0.97
C ASP A 39 15.36 -3.20 0.87
N LEU A 40 16.17 -4.23 0.96
CA LEU A 40 15.74 -5.62 0.89
C LEU A 40 16.25 -6.38 2.12
N TYR A 41 15.33 -7.04 2.79
CA TYR A 41 15.57 -7.82 4.01
C TYR A 41 15.18 -9.27 3.77
N TYR A 42 15.91 -10.19 4.35
CA TYR A 42 15.75 -11.62 4.12
C TYR A 42 15.43 -12.36 5.41
N PRO A 43 14.79 -13.53 5.30
CA PRO A 43 14.62 -14.44 6.42
C PRO A 43 15.97 -14.80 7.07
N ASP A 44 15.94 -14.98 8.37
CA ASP A 44 17.11 -15.37 9.14
C ASP A 44 17.61 -16.79 8.79
N GLN A 45 16.69 -17.62 8.27
CA GLN A 45 16.94 -19.02 7.95
C GLN A 45 16.49 -19.35 6.52
N GLY A 46 17.06 -20.42 5.98
CA GLY A 46 16.82 -20.90 4.62
C GLY A 46 17.75 -20.30 3.58
N ASP A 47 17.82 -20.95 2.43
CA ASP A 47 18.75 -20.59 1.35
C ASP A 47 18.07 -19.87 0.18
N GLY A 48 16.75 -19.62 0.25
CA GLY A 48 15.99 -19.02 -0.85
C GLY A 48 15.70 -19.98 -2.02
N PRO A 49 15.14 -19.54 -3.13
CA PRO A 49 14.58 -18.19 -3.26
C PRO A 49 13.37 -17.97 -2.33
N PHE A 50 13.22 -16.73 -1.82
CA PHE A 50 12.21 -16.40 -0.83
C PHE A 50 10.99 -15.73 -1.45
N PRO A 51 9.74 -16.11 -1.06
CA PRO A 51 8.54 -15.35 -1.43
C PRO A 51 8.67 -13.92 -0.92
N LEU A 52 8.16 -12.96 -1.70
CA LEU A 52 8.42 -11.54 -1.49
C LEU A 52 7.19 -10.79 -1.01
N ILE A 53 7.36 -10.02 0.06
CA ILE A 53 6.46 -8.94 0.44
C ILE A 53 7.07 -7.60 0.03
N VAL A 54 6.31 -6.79 -0.67
CA VAL A 54 6.69 -5.43 -1.08
C VAL A 54 5.91 -4.43 -0.26
N ASN A 55 6.60 -3.53 0.41
CA ASN A 55 6.00 -2.38 1.07
C ASN A 55 6.30 -1.11 0.29
N ILE A 56 5.29 -0.28 0.07
CA ILE A 56 5.45 1.10 -0.38
C ILE A 56 5.21 2.00 0.83
N SER A 57 6.16 2.86 1.14
CA SER A 57 6.06 3.77 2.29
C SER A 57 4.85 4.68 2.20
N GLY A 58 4.09 4.80 3.30
CA GLY A 58 3.06 5.80 3.49
C GLY A 58 3.65 7.19 3.79
N GLY A 59 2.78 8.16 4.07
CA GLY A 59 3.15 9.53 4.40
C GLY A 59 2.47 10.57 3.51
N GLY A 60 1.22 10.32 3.11
CA GLY A 60 0.39 11.23 2.32
C GLY A 60 0.98 11.53 0.94
N TRP A 61 1.65 10.58 0.30
CA TRP A 61 2.38 10.74 -0.97
C TRP A 61 3.50 11.79 -0.94
N PHE A 62 3.64 12.48 0.18
CA PHE A 62 4.55 13.60 0.36
C PHE A 62 5.85 13.21 1.07
N TYR A 63 5.74 12.29 2.02
CA TYR A 63 6.84 11.70 2.74
C TYR A 63 6.96 10.22 2.36
N GLY A 64 8.15 9.70 2.40
CA GLY A 64 8.40 8.28 2.22
C GLY A 64 9.89 7.98 2.33
N HIS A 65 10.21 6.90 3.05
CA HIS A 65 11.58 6.42 3.18
C HIS A 65 11.56 4.89 3.34
N PRO A 66 12.53 4.14 2.77
CA PRO A 66 12.59 2.68 2.90
C PRO A 66 12.70 2.20 4.35
N THR A 67 13.22 3.00 5.27
CA THR A 67 13.28 2.69 6.71
C THR A 67 12.27 3.52 7.52
N SER A 68 11.04 3.64 7.05
CA SER A 68 9.98 4.28 7.81
C SER A 68 9.71 3.54 9.13
N PRO A 69 9.57 4.23 10.29
CA PRO A 69 9.30 3.58 11.59
C PRO A 69 8.00 2.75 11.62
N HIS A 70 7.08 3.03 10.69
CA HIS A 70 5.84 2.27 10.59
C HIS A 70 6.03 0.82 10.18
N LEU A 71 7.17 0.46 9.60
CA LEU A 71 7.44 -0.86 9.04
C LEU A 71 7.90 -1.88 10.09
N GLY A 72 8.52 -1.45 11.19
CA GLY A 72 9.33 -2.30 12.05
C GLY A 72 8.72 -3.66 12.36
N ARG A 73 7.49 -3.68 12.90
CA ARG A 73 6.84 -4.94 13.27
C ARG A 73 6.47 -5.79 12.04
N ALA A 74 5.94 -5.17 10.98
CA ALA A 74 5.59 -5.88 9.74
C ALA A 74 6.84 -6.51 9.10
N LEU A 75 7.94 -5.77 9.03
CA LEU A 75 9.22 -6.25 8.52
C LEU A 75 9.74 -7.45 9.32
N HIS A 76 9.90 -7.30 10.65
CA HIS A 76 10.41 -8.38 11.50
C HIS A 76 9.53 -9.64 11.45
N SER A 77 8.20 -9.46 11.53
CA SER A 77 7.27 -10.60 11.43
C SER A 77 7.36 -11.31 10.09
N SER A 78 7.55 -10.57 8.99
CA SER A 78 7.67 -11.13 7.63
C SER A 78 8.94 -11.98 7.48
N ILE A 79 10.09 -11.45 7.88
CA ILE A 79 11.36 -12.21 7.77
C ILE A 79 11.36 -13.45 8.69
N HIS A 80 10.80 -13.36 9.89
CA HIS A 80 10.65 -14.53 10.77
C HIS A 80 9.69 -15.58 10.21
N ARG A 81 8.70 -15.17 9.38
CA ARG A 81 7.75 -16.10 8.73
C ARG A 81 8.32 -16.73 7.45
N GLY A 82 9.51 -16.30 7.01
CA GLY A 82 10.18 -16.84 5.82
C GLY A 82 9.91 -16.05 4.53
N TYR A 83 9.45 -14.81 4.62
CA TYR A 83 9.31 -13.89 3.48
C TYR A 83 10.51 -12.96 3.39
N ALA A 84 11.04 -12.74 2.19
CA ALA A 84 11.83 -11.55 1.93
C ALA A 84 10.92 -10.32 1.96
N PHE A 85 11.47 -9.17 2.37
CA PHE A 85 10.71 -7.94 2.50
C PHE A 85 11.45 -6.80 1.76
N ALA A 86 10.84 -6.28 0.70
CA ALA A 86 11.32 -5.11 -0.02
C ALA A 86 10.61 -3.86 0.47
N SER A 87 11.36 -2.89 0.92
CA SER A 87 10.83 -1.59 1.35
C SER A 87 11.17 -0.52 0.33
N LEU A 88 10.13 0.07 -0.27
CA LEU A 88 10.22 1.07 -1.32
C LEU A 88 9.75 2.43 -0.81
N ALA A 89 10.33 3.50 -1.36
CA ALA A 89 9.81 4.85 -1.23
C ALA A 89 9.60 5.43 -2.62
N CYS A 90 8.37 5.82 -2.94
CA CYS A 90 8.09 6.54 -4.18
C CYS A 90 8.48 8.01 -4.09
N THR A 91 8.68 8.62 -5.24
CA THR A 91 8.98 10.05 -5.36
C THR A 91 7.90 10.88 -4.69
N SER A 92 8.33 11.81 -3.84
CA SER A 92 7.44 12.74 -3.17
C SER A 92 6.61 13.54 -4.16
N SER A 93 5.33 13.74 -3.86
CA SER A 93 4.43 14.64 -4.59
C SER A 93 4.87 16.11 -4.58
N LYS A 94 5.90 16.45 -3.80
CA LYS A 94 6.61 17.74 -3.93
C LYS A 94 7.22 17.93 -5.31
N TYR A 95 7.76 16.86 -5.88
CA TYR A 95 8.58 16.90 -7.09
C TYR A 95 7.83 16.37 -8.31
N GLN A 96 7.06 15.30 -8.15
CA GLN A 96 6.29 14.68 -9.23
C GLN A 96 4.84 14.50 -8.80
N LYS A 97 3.92 14.65 -9.73
CA LYS A 97 2.49 14.52 -9.51
C LYS A 97 1.99 13.17 -10.04
N PHE A 98 0.79 12.78 -9.61
CA PHE A 98 0.06 11.67 -10.23
C PHE A 98 0.05 11.80 -11.77
N PRO A 99 0.31 10.73 -12.52
CA PRO A 99 0.40 9.33 -12.11
C PRO A 99 1.83 8.82 -11.85
N HIS A 100 2.81 9.68 -11.67
CA HIS A 100 4.23 9.30 -11.59
C HIS A 100 4.49 8.21 -10.54
N GLN A 101 3.92 8.33 -9.34
CA GLN A 101 4.14 7.39 -8.24
C GLN A 101 3.59 5.99 -8.54
N ILE A 102 2.50 5.90 -9.30
CA ILE A 102 1.94 4.60 -9.71
C ILE A 102 2.87 3.92 -10.72
N ARG A 103 3.33 4.67 -11.71
CA ARG A 103 4.31 4.20 -12.70
C ARG A 103 5.60 3.74 -12.03
N GLU A 104 6.05 4.49 -11.03
CA GLU A 104 7.23 4.17 -10.23
C GLU A 104 7.06 2.86 -9.45
N ALA A 105 5.91 2.67 -8.77
CA ALA A 105 5.58 1.44 -8.05
C ALA A 105 5.58 0.21 -8.99
N LYS A 106 4.98 0.33 -10.17
CA LYS A 106 4.97 -0.72 -11.21
C LYS A 106 6.37 -1.03 -11.70
N ARG A 107 7.18 0.00 -11.97
CA ARG A 107 8.57 -0.17 -12.41
C ARG A 107 9.45 -0.84 -11.36
N ALA A 108 9.30 -0.47 -10.09
CA ALA A 108 9.97 -1.12 -8.98
C ALA A 108 9.64 -2.61 -8.90
N LEU A 109 8.36 -2.98 -9.05
CA LEU A 109 7.94 -4.38 -9.05
C LEU A 109 8.51 -5.17 -10.22
N ARG A 110 8.54 -4.60 -11.42
CA ARG A 110 9.17 -5.21 -12.59
C ARG A 110 10.68 -5.39 -12.40
N HIS A 111 11.34 -4.39 -11.81
CA HIS A 111 12.76 -4.47 -11.45
C HIS A 111 13.02 -5.66 -10.50
N LEU A 112 12.26 -5.79 -9.41
CA LEU A 112 12.37 -6.89 -8.47
C LEU A 112 12.15 -8.25 -9.13
N ARG A 113 11.19 -8.37 -10.06
CA ARG A 113 10.97 -9.61 -10.82
C ARG A 113 12.10 -9.92 -11.80
N ARG A 114 12.58 -8.92 -12.51
CA ARG A 114 13.64 -9.07 -13.51
C ARG A 114 14.94 -9.54 -12.88
N HIS A 115 15.21 -9.08 -11.67
CA HIS A 115 16.42 -9.41 -10.91
C HIS A 115 16.17 -10.45 -9.80
N ALA A 116 15.04 -11.16 -9.82
CA ALA A 116 14.65 -12.07 -8.74
C ALA A 116 15.72 -13.13 -8.44
N ALA A 117 16.33 -13.73 -9.45
CA ALA A 117 17.38 -14.73 -9.27
C ALA A 117 18.65 -14.16 -8.61
N GLU A 118 19.04 -12.92 -8.96
CA GLU A 118 20.20 -12.24 -8.37
C GLU A 118 19.96 -11.76 -6.93
N LEU A 119 18.66 -11.59 -6.62
CA LEU A 119 18.18 -11.11 -5.32
C LEU A 119 17.64 -12.24 -4.43
N ASP A 120 17.84 -13.50 -4.78
CA ASP A 120 17.33 -14.67 -4.05
C ASP A 120 15.82 -14.61 -3.76
N LEU A 121 15.03 -14.11 -4.71
CA LEU A 121 13.57 -13.92 -4.60
C LEU A 121 12.81 -14.95 -5.42
N ASP A 122 11.73 -15.47 -4.84
CA ASP A 122 10.74 -16.27 -5.57
C ASP A 122 9.73 -15.36 -6.26
N ALA A 123 9.96 -15.07 -7.55
CA ALA A 123 9.08 -14.24 -8.35
C ALA A 123 7.68 -14.85 -8.61
N SER A 124 7.46 -16.12 -8.25
CA SER A 124 6.15 -16.77 -8.37
C SER A 124 5.15 -16.31 -7.29
N PHE A 125 5.67 -15.79 -6.17
CA PHE A 125 4.84 -15.20 -5.12
C PHE A 125 5.36 -13.83 -4.71
N ILE A 126 4.62 -12.79 -5.10
CA ILE A 126 4.86 -11.41 -4.68
C ILE A 126 3.54 -10.84 -4.16
N ALA A 127 3.58 -10.23 -2.97
CA ALA A 127 2.43 -9.58 -2.35
C ALA A 127 2.78 -8.16 -1.90
N TYR A 128 1.79 -7.26 -1.91
CA TYR A 128 1.91 -5.97 -1.23
C TYR A 128 1.45 -6.07 0.23
N TRP A 129 2.20 -5.40 1.11
CA TRP A 129 1.76 -5.10 2.47
C TRP A 129 2.13 -3.65 2.80
N SER A 130 1.16 -2.74 2.72
CA SER A 130 1.39 -1.30 2.80
C SER A 130 0.36 -0.57 3.64
N PHE A 131 0.66 0.69 3.98
CA PHE A 131 -0.09 1.51 4.93
C PHE A 131 -0.43 2.87 4.32
N SER A 132 -1.63 3.42 4.65
CA SER A 132 -2.01 4.80 4.30
C SER A 132 -1.86 5.07 2.80
N SER A 133 -1.22 6.17 2.40
CA SER A 133 -0.93 6.48 1.00
C SER A 133 -0.07 5.42 0.28
N GLY A 134 0.80 4.69 1.00
CA GLY A 134 1.48 3.53 0.44
C GLY A 134 0.51 2.38 0.11
N GLY A 135 -0.52 2.19 0.94
CA GLY A 135 -1.63 1.28 0.66
C GLY A 135 -2.42 1.69 -0.59
N HIS A 136 -2.69 2.98 -0.77
CA HIS A 136 -3.27 3.51 -1.99
C HIS A 136 -2.42 3.17 -3.22
N LEU A 137 -1.11 3.46 -3.19
CA LEU A 137 -0.20 3.17 -4.31
C LEU A 137 -0.14 1.67 -4.63
N SER A 138 -0.14 0.83 -3.59
CA SER A 138 -0.17 -0.63 -3.74
C SER A 138 -1.47 -1.13 -4.38
N LEU A 139 -2.62 -0.58 -3.97
CA LEU A 139 -3.92 -0.89 -4.60
C LEU A 139 -3.93 -0.47 -6.06
N MET A 140 -3.51 0.75 -6.38
CA MET A 140 -3.45 1.25 -7.76
C MET A 140 -2.55 0.38 -8.64
N ALA A 141 -1.34 0.05 -8.19
CA ALA A 141 -0.42 -0.81 -8.94
C ALA A 141 -0.97 -2.22 -9.15
N ALA A 142 -1.67 -2.79 -8.16
CA ALA A 142 -2.24 -4.13 -8.24
C ALA A 142 -3.51 -4.22 -9.09
N LEU A 143 -4.34 -3.16 -9.09
CA LEU A 143 -5.61 -3.13 -9.80
C LEU A 143 -5.51 -2.67 -11.24
N ALA A 144 -4.46 -1.94 -11.60
CA ALA A 144 -4.21 -1.45 -12.95
C ALA A 144 -2.90 -2.00 -13.55
N PRO A 145 -2.66 -3.34 -13.54
CA PRO A 145 -1.40 -3.91 -14.00
C PRO A 145 -1.16 -3.71 -15.48
N ASP A 146 -2.21 -3.61 -16.29
CA ASP A 146 -2.16 -3.53 -17.75
C ASP A 146 -2.78 -2.23 -18.29
N ASP A 147 -2.92 -1.19 -17.45
CA ASP A 147 -3.43 0.12 -17.89
C ASP A 147 -2.27 0.97 -18.43
N ASP A 148 -2.32 1.27 -19.72
CA ASP A 148 -1.31 2.06 -20.44
C ASP A 148 -1.09 3.47 -19.86
N TYR A 149 -2.11 4.04 -19.19
CA TYR A 149 -1.97 5.32 -18.52
C TYR A 149 -0.98 5.26 -17.35
N PHE A 150 -0.89 4.10 -16.70
CA PHE A 150 0.02 3.84 -15.58
C PHE A 150 1.24 3.03 -16.00
N ASP A 151 1.44 2.80 -17.28
CA ASP A 151 2.59 2.05 -17.77
C ASP A 151 3.55 2.92 -18.60
N ASP A 152 4.72 2.40 -18.74
CA ASP A 152 5.70 2.80 -19.75
C ASP A 152 5.74 1.65 -20.77
N PRO A 153 5.26 1.86 -22.00
CA PRO A 153 5.25 0.81 -23.02
C PRO A 153 6.65 0.21 -23.30
N SER A 154 7.72 0.95 -23.00
CA SER A 154 9.09 0.48 -23.11
C SER A 154 9.53 -0.46 -21.99
N ASP A 155 8.73 -0.59 -20.93
CA ASP A 155 9.03 -1.40 -19.73
C ASP A 155 7.85 -2.33 -19.33
N ALA A 156 7.10 -2.82 -20.31
CA ALA A 156 5.93 -3.65 -20.06
C ALA A 156 6.24 -5.08 -19.56
N ASP A 157 7.44 -5.58 -19.76
CA ASP A 157 7.88 -6.92 -19.37
C ASP A 157 8.96 -6.88 -18.27
N PRO A 158 8.89 -7.69 -17.22
CA PRO A 158 7.84 -8.67 -16.86
C PRO A 158 6.56 -8.04 -16.31
N SER A 159 5.50 -8.85 -16.15
CA SER A 159 4.21 -8.42 -15.57
C SER A 159 4.38 -7.78 -14.19
N CYS A 160 3.58 -6.76 -13.88
CA CYS A 160 3.50 -6.17 -12.55
C CYS A 160 2.29 -6.68 -11.71
N ALA A 161 1.62 -7.74 -12.15
CA ALA A 161 0.57 -8.38 -11.35
C ALA A 161 1.14 -8.99 -10.06
N VAL A 162 0.40 -8.96 -8.97
CA VAL A 162 0.77 -9.52 -7.67
C VAL A 162 -0.21 -10.61 -7.24
N ASN A 163 0.24 -11.48 -6.34
CA ASN A 163 -0.56 -12.61 -5.87
C ASN A 163 -1.55 -12.24 -4.75
N ALA A 164 -1.23 -11.21 -3.96
CA ALA A 164 -2.07 -10.74 -2.86
C ALA A 164 -1.79 -9.27 -2.52
N VAL A 165 -2.74 -8.63 -1.87
CA VAL A 165 -2.60 -7.27 -1.34
C VAL A 165 -3.14 -7.22 0.09
N ALA A 166 -2.31 -6.80 1.05
CA ALA A 166 -2.72 -6.45 2.41
C ALA A 166 -2.51 -4.96 2.62
N VAL A 167 -3.56 -4.22 2.93
CA VAL A 167 -3.47 -2.76 3.12
C VAL A 167 -4.18 -2.32 4.38
N MET A 168 -3.57 -1.38 5.07
CA MET A 168 -4.09 -0.81 6.30
C MET A 168 -4.41 0.67 6.10
N TYR A 169 -5.63 1.04 6.43
CA TYR A 169 -6.16 2.41 6.35
C TYR A 169 -5.77 3.16 5.05
N PRO A 170 -5.98 2.52 3.87
CA PRO A 170 -5.66 3.15 2.59
C PRO A 170 -6.68 4.23 2.24
N CYS A 171 -6.26 5.22 1.47
CA CYS A 171 -7.20 6.09 0.78
C CYS A 171 -7.72 5.37 -0.48
N CYS A 172 -9.03 5.13 -0.56
CA CYS A 172 -9.64 4.44 -1.70
C CYS A 172 -10.45 5.38 -2.61
N ARG A 173 -10.77 6.58 -2.12
CA ARG A 173 -11.45 7.66 -2.84
C ARG A 173 -10.87 9.00 -2.40
N LEU A 174 -10.53 9.86 -3.34
CA LEU A 174 -9.88 11.14 -3.04
C LEU A 174 -10.89 12.29 -2.94
N GLU A 175 -11.89 12.36 -3.82
CA GLU A 175 -12.80 13.52 -3.88
C GLU A 175 -13.85 13.55 -2.76
N ALA A 176 -14.20 12.40 -2.19
CA ALA A 176 -15.32 12.31 -1.24
C ALA A 176 -14.89 12.41 0.23
N THR A 177 -13.63 12.64 0.52
CA THR A 177 -13.05 12.50 1.86
C THR A 177 -13.70 13.42 2.89
N GLU A 178 -13.97 14.70 2.57
CA GLU A 178 -14.65 15.61 3.51
C GLU A 178 -16.11 15.27 3.74
N ASP A 179 -16.83 14.84 2.70
CA ASP A 179 -18.22 14.41 2.80
C ASP A 179 -18.34 13.13 3.62
N ASP A 180 -17.40 12.22 3.47
CA ASP A 180 -17.30 11.00 4.26
C ASP A 180 -17.11 11.32 5.75
N PHE A 181 -16.19 12.22 6.11
CA PHE A 181 -16.02 12.66 7.51
C PHE A 181 -17.26 13.30 8.08
N ARG A 182 -17.93 14.16 7.31
CA ARG A 182 -19.19 14.80 7.71
C ARG A 182 -20.29 13.77 7.94
N ALA A 183 -20.39 12.75 7.08
CA ALA A 183 -21.40 11.70 7.18
C ALA A 183 -21.25 10.83 8.44
N ILE A 184 -20.02 10.60 8.89
CA ILE A 184 -19.74 9.79 10.11
C ILE A 184 -19.56 10.62 11.38
N GLY A 185 -19.66 11.96 11.29
CA GLY A 185 -19.57 12.87 12.43
C GLY A 185 -18.18 12.94 13.07
N LEU A 186 -17.12 12.64 12.32
CA LEU A 186 -15.73 12.78 12.76
C LEU A 186 -15.13 14.09 12.21
N GLU A 187 -14.43 14.81 13.07
CA GLU A 187 -13.65 15.98 12.65
C GLU A 187 -12.29 15.53 12.11
N PRO A 188 -11.94 15.86 10.85
CA PRO A 188 -10.66 15.51 10.27
C PRO A 188 -9.50 16.24 10.95
N GLU A 189 -8.32 15.61 10.98
CA GLU A 189 -7.10 16.22 11.48
C GLU A 189 -6.42 17.13 10.46
N ASN A 190 -6.62 16.87 9.17
CA ASN A 190 -6.01 17.58 8.06
C ASN A 190 -7.06 18.17 7.13
N TYR A 191 -6.66 19.07 6.25
CA TYR A 191 -7.49 19.49 5.11
C TYR A 191 -7.52 18.40 4.06
N HIS A 192 -8.71 18.15 3.50
CA HIS A 192 -8.95 17.18 2.41
C HIS A 192 -9.54 17.84 1.16
N SER A 193 -9.75 19.15 1.19
CA SER A 193 -10.14 19.97 0.05
C SER A 193 -9.21 21.15 -0.14
N GLY A 194 -9.30 21.82 -1.29
CA GLY A 194 -8.43 22.93 -1.67
C GLY A 194 -6.97 22.53 -1.82
N LEU A 195 -6.15 23.48 -2.21
CA LEU A 195 -4.72 23.26 -2.53
C LEU A 195 -3.85 22.90 -1.31
N ARG A 196 -4.41 22.88 -0.11
CA ARG A 196 -3.68 22.50 1.13
C ARG A 196 -3.81 21.05 1.50
N SER A 197 -4.64 20.29 0.78
CA SER A 197 -4.82 18.87 1.03
C SER A 197 -3.65 18.04 0.48
N ALA A 198 -3.40 16.89 1.09
CA ALA A 198 -2.40 15.94 0.59
C ALA A 198 -2.82 15.38 -0.79
N GLU A 199 -4.12 15.21 -1.00
CA GLU A 199 -4.75 14.77 -2.23
C GLU A 199 -4.48 15.77 -3.37
N ALA A 200 -4.72 17.06 -3.13
CA ALA A 200 -4.44 18.10 -4.11
C ALA A 200 -2.93 18.21 -4.42
N TYR A 201 -2.11 18.00 -3.41
CA TYR A 201 -0.66 17.97 -3.61
C TYR A 201 -0.22 16.79 -4.46
N PHE A 202 -0.84 15.64 -4.26
CA PHE A 202 -0.61 14.42 -5.06
C PHE A 202 -1.07 14.58 -6.50
N LEU A 203 -2.27 15.13 -6.69
CA LEU A 203 -2.87 15.33 -8.03
C LEU A 203 -2.25 16.52 -8.77
N GLY A 204 -1.79 17.56 -8.05
CA GLY A 204 -1.34 18.83 -8.61
C GLY A 204 -2.46 19.85 -8.83
N VAL A 205 -3.67 19.56 -8.38
CA VAL A 205 -4.88 20.37 -8.49
C VAL A 205 -5.81 20.05 -7.32
N ALA A 206 -6.68 20.98 -6.92
CA ALA A 206 -7.68 20.73 -5.89
C ALA A 206 -8.66 19.62 -6.36
N THR A 207 -9.07 18.75 -5.43
CA THR A 207 -9.91 17.58 -5.75
C THR A 207 -11.25 17.99 -6.34
N GLU A 208 -11.86 19.06 -5.81
CA GLU A 208 -13.11 19.63 -6.27
C GLU A 208 -13.07 20.20 -7.70
N ASP A 209 -11.87 20.58 -8.18
CA ASP A 209 -11.67 21.12 -9.52
C ASP A 209 -11.34 20.05 -10.58
N ALA A 210 -11.11 18.79 -10.16
CA ALA A 210 -10.64 17.74 -11.05
C ALA A 210 -11.27 16.35 -10.74
N PRO A 211 -12.59 16.22 -10.76
CA PRO A 211 -13.28 14.97 -10.40
C PRO A 211 -12.87 13.78 -11.28
N GLU A 212 -12.64 14.00 -12.58
CA GLU A 212 -12.18 12.95 -13.49
C GLU A 212 -10.77 12.46 -13.15
N LEU A 213 -9.90 13.35 -12.69
CA LEU A 213 -8.55 12.99 -12.26
C LEU A 213 -8.58 12.23 -10.92
N CYS A 214 -9.47 12.62 -10.00
CA CYS A 214 -9.73 11.88 -8.77
C CYS A 214 -10.18 10.45 -9.09
N GLN A 215 -11.20 10.29 -9.94
CA GLN A 215 -11.66 8.96 -10.38
C GLN A 215 -10.54 8.14 -10.99
N ARG A 216 -9.67 8.76 -11.78
CA ARG A 216 -8.50 8.08 -12.37
C ARG A 216 -7.48 7.66 -11.29
N ALA A 217 -7.41 8.38 -10.19
CA ALA A 217 -6.51 8.09 -9.07
C ALA A 217 -7.16 7.22 -7.97
N ASP A 218 -8.45 6.93 -8.04
CA ASP A 218 -9.18 6.17 -7.03
C ASP A 218 -9.09 4.65 -7.28
N PRO A 219 -8.51 3.86 -6.36
CA PRO A 219 -8.44 2.41 -6.51
C PRO A 219 -9.78 1.72 -6.80
N ILE A 220 -10.87 2.26 -6.25
CA ILE A 220 -12.21 1.70 -6.41
C ILE A 220 -12.69 1.66 -7.86
N THR A 221 -12.21 2.57 -8.71
CA THR A 221 -12.59 2.66 -10.13
C THR A 221 -11.85 1.65 -11.00
N HIS A 222 -10.77 1.05 -10.49
CA HIS A 222 -9.94 0.07 -11.19
C HIS A 222 -10.24 -1.37 -10.77
N LEU A 223 -11.30 -1.61 -9.99
CA LEU A 223 -11.71 -2.96 -9.62
C LEU A 223 -12.11 -3.76 -10.86
N ARG A 224 -11.58 -4.98 -10.97
CA ARG A 224 -11.77 -5.90 -12.09
C ARG A 224 -12.01 -7.33 -11.57
N PRO A 225 -12.72 -8.20 -12.32
CA PRO A 225 -13.11 -9.53 -11.84
C PRO A 225 -11.94 -10.44 -11.45
N ASP A 226 -10.77 -10.23 -12.00
CA ASP A 226 -9.54 -10.97 -11.74
C ASP A 226 -8.57 -10.22 -10.81
N ALA A 227 -9.07 -9.27 -10.01
CA ALA A 227 -8.27 -8.60 -8.98
C ALA A 227 -7.70 -9.61 -7.98
N PRO A 228 -6.46 -9.41 -7.50
CA PRO A 228 -5.84 -10.32 -6.55
C PRO A 228 -6.62 -10.39 -5.23
N PRO A 229 -6.52 -11.51 -4.49
CA PRO A 229 -7.01 -11.59 -3.12
C PRO A 229 -6.52 -10.44 -2.25
N MET A 230 -7.41 -9.90 -1.40
CA MET A 230 -7.10 -8.71 -0.60
C MET A 230 -7.44 -8.88 0.88
N MET A 231 -6.61 -8.29 1.73
CA MET A 231 -6.90 -8.03 3.13
C MET A 231 -6.90 -6.53 3.37
N LEU A 232 -8.03 -6.00 3.84
CA LEU A 232 -8.28 -4.57 4.02
C LEU A 232 -8.61 -4.29 5.47
N LEU A 233 -7.79 -3.47 6.12
CA LEU A 233 -7.93 -3.12 7.54
C LEU A 233 -8.09 -1.60 7.71
N HIS A 234 -9.03 -1.18 8.58
CA HIS A 234 -9.24 0.24 8.86
C HIS A 234 -9.78 0.46 10.28
N GLY A 235 -9.39 1.54 10.92
CA GLY A 235 -9.92 1.94 12.22
C GLY A 235 -11.12 2.87 12.07
N THR A 236 -12.19 2.62 12.84
CA THR A 236 -13.41 3.46 12.71
C THR A 236 -13.27 4.83 13.37
N GLY A 237 -12.22 5.06 14.14
CA GLY A 237 -11.85 6.35 14.72
C GLY A 237 -10.78 7.10 13.92
N ASP A 238 -10.48 6.67 12.69
CA ASP A 238 -9.47 7.31 11.85
C ASP A 238 -9.92 8.72 11.42
N ARG A 239 -9.11 9.72 11.78
CA ARG A 239 -9.36 11.14 11.51
C ARG A 239 -8.44 11.72 10.42
N VAL A 240 -7.64 10.86 9.78
CA VAL A 240 -6.76 11.21 8.66
C VAL A 240 -7.34 10.68 7.35
N VAL A 241 -7.82 9.44 7.33
CA VAL A 241 -8.53 8.84 6.20
C VAL A 241 -9.83 8.24 6.74
N PRO A 242 -11.01 8.65 6.29
CA PRO A 242 -12.27 8.11 6.80
C PRO A 242 -12.41 6.65 6.40
N TYR A 243 -12.77 5.80 7.36
CA TYR A 243 -12.91 4.34 7.12
C TYR A 243 -13.98 3.99 6.08
N THR A 244 -14.91 4.90 5.84
CA THR A 244 -15.97 4.76 4.83
C THR A 244 -15.43 4.58 3.42
N THR A 245 -14.26 5.13 3.09
CA THR A 245 -13.61 4.90 1.79
C THR A 245 -13.23 3.44 1.61
N SER A 246 -12.74 2.80 2.68
CA SER A 246 -12.42 1.36 2.71
C SER A 246 -13.69 0.49 2.74
N LEU A 247 -14.73 0.93 3.44
CA LEU A 247 -16.01 0.22 3.48
C LEU A 247 -16.65 0.17 2.09
N GLU A 248 -16.68 1.30 1.39
CA GLU A 248 -17.20 1.38 0.02
C GLU A 248 -16.35 0.57 -0.96
N PHE A 249 -15.02 0.62 -0.83
CA PHE A 249 -14.13 -0.23 -1.62
C PHE A 249 -14.43 -1.72 -1.39
N ALA A 250 -14.59 -2.14 -0.14
CA ALA A 250 -14.91 -3.53 0.21
C ALA A 250 -16.26 -3.97 -0.36
N ARG A 251 -17.28 -3.09 -0.28
CA ARG A 251 -18.59 -3.33 -0.88
C ARG A 251 -18.44 -3.55 -2.40
N ARG A 252 -17.77 -2.65 -3.06
CA ARG A 252 -17.58 -2.71 -4.51
C ARG A 252 -16.71 -3.89 -4.95
N TYR A 253 -15.68 -4.23 -4.17
CA TYR A 253 -14.87 -5.42 -4.43
C TYR A 253 -15.73 -6.69 -4.41
N ARG A 254 -16.62 -6.85 -3.41
CA ARG A 254 -17.53 -8.00 -3.33
C ARG A 254 -18.48 -8.10 -4.52
N GLU A 255 -18.91 -6.98 -5.06
CA GLU A 255 -19.78 -6.94 -6.25
C GLU A 255 -19.04 -7.35 -7.54
N VAL A 256 -17.80 -6.93 -7.70
CA VAL A 256 -17.03 -7.11 -8.95
C VAL A 256 -16.25 -8.44 -8.94
N VAL A 257 -15.64 -8.78 -7.81
CA VAL A 257 -14.70 -9.91 -7.67
C VAL A 257 -15.34 -11.09 -6.95
N GLY A 258 -16.17 -10.79 -5.95
CA GLY A 258 -16.73 -11.79 -5.02
C GLY A 258 -16.21 -11.60 -3.60
N SER A 259 -16.85 -12.27 -2.63
CA SER A 259 -16.50 -12.16 -1.21
C SER A 259 -15.41 -13.13 -0.76
N GLU A 260 -15.15 -14.18 -1.52
CA GLU A 260 -14.31 -15.31 -1.10
C GLU A 260 -12.82 -14.97 -1.00
N THR A 261 -12.39 -13.91 -1.68
CA THR A 261 -11.00 -13.47 -1.78
C THR A 261 -10.73 -12.15 -1.05
N LEU A 262 -11.74 -11.59 -0.36
CA LEU A 262 -11.60 -10.37 0.43
C LEU A 262 -11.76 -10.67 1.93
N LEU A 263 -10.75 -10.30 2.71
CA LEU A 263 -10.82 -10.28 4.17
C LEU A 263 -10.82 -8.82 4.64
N THR A 264 -11.77 -8.45 5.50
CA THR A 264 -11.86 -7.10 6.04
C THR A 264 -11.78 -7.09 7.56
N ARG A 265 -11.16 -6.04 8.13
CA ARG A 265 -11.16 -5.75 9.56
C ARG A 265 -11.39 -4.26 9.79
N PHE A 266 -12.56 -3.93 10.30
CA PHE A 266 -12.86 -2.58 10.78
C PHE A 266 -12.73 -2.57 12.30
N LEU A 267 -11.75 -1.82 12.83
CA LEU A 267 -11.38 -1.85 14.24
C LEU A 267 -12.06 -0.70 14.98
N PRO A 268 -13.01 -0.99 15.90
CA PRO A 268 -13.76 0.06 16.59
C PRO A 268 -12.85 1.02 17.35
N GLY A 269 -12.99 2.34 17.07
CA GLY A 269 -12.28 3.41 17.75
C GLY A 269 -10.78 3.55 17.43
N ALA A 270 -10.18 2.62 16.70
CA ALA A 270 -8.77 2.75 16.30
C ALA A 270 -8.59 3.94 15.36
N GLY A 271 -7.55 4.75 15.61
CA GLY A 271 -7.19 5.90 14.77
C GLY A 271 -6.22 5.55 13.65
N HIS A 272 -5.81 6.58 12.88
CA HIS A 272 -4.79 6.41 11.84
C HIS A 272 -3.46 6.00 12.45
N SER A 273 -2.86 4.94 11.93
CA SER A 273 -1.60 4.38 12.44
C SER A 273 -1.64 3.92 13.91
N ASP A 274 -2.83 3.60 14.44
CA ASP A 274 -2.98 3.07 15.79
C ASP A 274 -2.04 1.88 16.04
N PRO A 275 -1.44 1.76 17.24
CA PRO A 275 -0.56 0.65 17.59
C PRO A 275 -1.14 -0.74 17.35
N VAL A 276 -2.47 -0.89 17.36
CA VAL A 276 -3.14 -2.17 17.10
C VAL A 276 -2.80 -2.74 15.72
N PHE A 277 -2.62 -1.89 14.71
CA PHE A 277 -2.22 -2.31 13.36
C PHE A 277 -0.79 -2.86 13.28
N LYS A 278 0.01 -2.57 14.29
CA LYS A 278 1.41 -3.01 14.41
C LYS A 278 1.59 -4.04 15.53
N SER A 279 0.50 -4.59 16.07
CA SER A 279 0.57 -5.63 17.07
C SER A 279 1.02 -6.97 16.47
N ASP A 280 1.63 -7.83 17.28
CA ASP A 280 2.03 -9.19 16.86
C ASP A 280 0.84 -9.98 16.33
N ALA A 281 -0.32 -9.84 16.98
CA ALA A 281 -1.55 -10.51 16.56
C ALA A 281 -2.01 -10.07 15.17
N MET A 282 -1.97 -8.75 14.88
CA MET A 282 -2.36 -8.22 13.58
C MET A 282 -1.36 -8.62 12.49
N CYS A 283 -0.07 -8.56 12.78
CA CYS A 283 0.96 -9.01 11.84
C CYS A 283 0.83 -10.51 11.54
N ALA A 284 0.54 -11.33 12.56
CA ALA A 284 0.29 -12.76 12.37
C ALA A 284 -0.95 -13.00 11.47
N GLU A 285 -2.02 -12.24 11.67
CA GLU A 285 -3.24 -12.37 10.86
C GLU A 285 -2.99 -12.01 9.38
N VAL A 286 -2.22 -10.95 9.11
CA VAL A 286 -1.80 -10.61 7.74
C VAL A 286 -0.96 -11.72 7.11
N LEU A 287 0.01 -12.25 7.84
CA LEU A 287 0.87 -13.32 7.34
C LEU A 287 0.10 -14.63 7.14
N ASP A 288 -0.85 -14.96 8.02
CA ASP A 288 -1.75 -16.11 7.82
C ASP A 288 -2.60 -15.95 6.55
N PHE A 289 -3.07 -14.75 6.23
CA PHE A 289 -3.74 -14.46 4.97
C PHE A 289 -2.81 -14.68 3.78
N LEU A 290 -1.60 -14.11 3.81
CA LEU A 290 -0.61 -14.25 2.72
C LEU A 290 -0.19 -15.72 2.51
N ASP A 291 0.01 -16.47 3.59
CA ASP A 291 0.31 -17.91 3.51
C ASP A 291 -0.83 -18.70 2.86
N ARG A 292 -2.09 -18.39 3.18
CA ARG A 292 -3.26 -19.04 2.56
C ARG A 292 -3.30 -18.77 1.06
N VAL A 293 -3.06 -17.52 0.64
CA VAL A 293 -3.00 -17.20 -0.80
C VAL A 293 -1.87 -18.00 -1.46
N ARG A 294 -0.69 -18.00 -0.85
CA ARG A 294 0.48 -18.70 -1.39
C ARG A 294 0.27 -20.20 -1.52
N LEU A 295 -0.47 -20.79 -0.59
CA LEU A 295 -0.77 -22.23 -0.58
C LEU A 295 -2.04 -22.61 -1.36
N GLY A 296 -2.72 -21.64 -2.00
CA GLY A 296 -3.98 -21.89 -2.71
C GLY A 296 -5.14 -22.28 -1.80
N GLN A 297 -5.13 -21.83 -0.54
CA GLN A 297 -6.10 -22.18 0.50
C GLN A 297 -7.17 -21.11 0.71
N LEU A 298 -7.63 -20.49 -0.36
CA LEU A 298 -8.81 -19.64 -0.37
C LEU A 298 -10.05 -20.46 -0.75
N PRO A 299 -11.25 -20.11 -0.28
CA PRO A 299 -11.61 -18.89 0.47
C PRO A 299 -11.17 -18.89 1.94
N CYS A 300 -11.08 -17.66 2.51
CA CYS A 300 -10.89 -17.52 3.96
C CYS A 300 -12.13 -18.02 4.72
N PRO A 301 -11.98 -18.66 5.89
CA PRO A 301 -13.12 -19.07 6.71
C PRO A 301 -14.03 -17.88 7.05
N PRO A 302 -15.36 -18.05 7.05
CA PRO A 302 -16.33 -16.98 7.34
C PRO A 302 -16.09 -16.29 8.69
N GLU A 303 -15.61 -17.05 9.67
CA GLU A 303 -15.33 -16.56 11.04
C GLU A 303 -14.26 -15.45 11.10
N ARG A 304 -13.45 -15.30 10.04
CA ARG A 304 -12.41 -14.27 9.92
C ARG A 304 -12.76 -13.17 8.91
N GLN A 305 -13.91 -13.26 8.27
CA GLN A 305 -14.45 -12.14 7.52
C GLN A 305 -14.93 -11.10 8.54
N GLY A 306 -14.32 -9.91 8.52
CA GLY A 306 -14.60 -8.87 9.51
C GLY A 306 -16.10 -8.56 9.64
N VAL A 307 -16.46 -8.00 10.76
CA VAL A 307 -17.83 -7.56 11.04
C VAL A 307 -18.21 -6.55 9.96
N ASP A 308 -19.25 -6.83 9.19
CA ASP A 308 -19.90 -5.82 8.35
C ASP A 308 -20.49 -4.77 9.30
N LEU A 309 -20.00 -3.52 9.22
CA LEU A 309 -20.56 -2.38 9.93
C LEU A 309 -21.80 -1.87 9.23
#